data_f160a3c91fd94ca4ad5e439e03c26b13
#
_entry.id   f160a3c91fd94ca4ad5e439e03c26b13
#
_cell.length_a   1.000
_cell.length_b   1.000
_cell.length_c   1.000
_cell.angle_alpha   90.00
_cell.angle_beta   90.00
_cell.angle_gamma   90.00
#
_symmetry.space_group_name_H-M   'P 1'
#
loop_
_entity.id
_entity.type
_entity.pdbx_description
1 polymer ?
#
loop_
_entity_poly.entity_id
_entity_poly.type
_entity_poly.pdbx_seq_one_letter_code
_entity_poly.pdbx_strand_id
1 'polypeptide(L)'
;HEAGSSLLTLGFAWSGRVQLSTVDFVAAATGPVIIGLLIGFLPALYTSYNRRERMVTVMHARASEPNWGPEVLARQALLGSLDELPGFWHEWEHWAADVSESHSSYPILIGLRSTKARRNWAVALLAAMDAAALQLAVAPQLPPGSARMMLRQGMACFADLAAQQGLRDTADPVLAEPSPDDVTLPRQDFFDAVERVSDAGFPCTRTGEDAWLVFRQWRSFYERQAYYLCDHIDAVPAPWSGSRTPALPVERPTTMIHRTVD
;
A
#
# COMPACT_ATOMS: atom_id res chain seq x y z
N HIS A 1 -10.63 -28.84 32.39
CA HIS A 1 -9.99 -28.05 33.46
C HIS A 1 -8.52 -28.41 33.63
N GLU A 2 -8.13 -29.71 33.71
CA GLU A 2 -6.79 -30.20 33.95
C GLU A 2 -5.78 -29.78 32.88
N ALA A 3 -6.10 -30.07 31.59
CA ALA A 3 -5.25 -29.66 30.46
C ALA A 3 -5.04 -28.17 30.38
N GLY A 4 -6.07 -27.38 30.70
CA GLY A 4 -5.95 -25.92 30.74
C GLY A 4 -5.07 -25.41 31.89
N SER A 5 -5.16 -26.07 33.05
CA SER A 5 -4.30 -25.79 34.21
C SER A 5 -2.84 -26.10 33.89
N SER A 6 -2.57 -27.21 33.23
CA SER A 6 -1.23 -27.65 32.82
C SER A 6 -0.67 -26.76 31.68
N LEU A 7 -1.48 -26.46 30.65
CA LEU A 7 -1.09 -25.61 29.52
C LEU A 7 -0.66 -24.20 29.97
N LEU A 8 -1.41 -23.61 30.90
CA LEU A 8 -1.13 -22.28 31.43
C LEU A 8 -0.19 -22.29 32.64
N THR A 9 0.39 -23.45 32.97
CA THR A 9 1.30 -23.65 34.12
C THR A 9 0.70 -23.23 35.48
N LEU A 10 -0.64 -23.26 35.59
CA LEU A 10 -1.35 -22.82 36.81
C LEU A 10 -1.30 -23.84 37.96
N GLY A 11 -1.21 -25.15 37.64
CA GLY A 11 -1.02 -26.20 38.63
C GLY A 11 -2.16 -26.43 39.63
N PHE A 12 -3.36 -25.95 39.33
CA PHE A 12 -4.48 -26.02 40.28
C PHE A 12 -5.37 -27.24 40.12
N ALA A 13 -5.25 -28.01 39.03
CA ALA A 13 -6.04 -29.18 38.76
C ALA A 13 -5.15 -30.38 38.39
N TRP A 14 -5.39 -31.51 39.04
CA TRP A 14 -4.69 -32.79 38.80
C TRP A 14 -5.70 -33.95 38.82
N SER A 15 -5.60 -34.86 37.83
CA SER A 15 -6.59 -35.93 37.64
C SER A 15 -6.41 -37.10 38.57
N GLY A 16 -5.25 -37.26 39.20
CA GLY A 16 -4.94 -38.45 40.01
C GLY A 16 -4.84 -39.76 39.23
N ARG A 17 -4.98 -39.76 37.89
CA ARG A 17 -4.92 -40.94 37.03
C ARG A 17 -3.66 -40.93 36.17
N VAL A 18 -2.80 -41.95 36.30
CA VAL A 18 -1.54 -42.05 35.54
C VAL A 18 -1.73 -41.94 34.02
N GLN A 19 -2.82 -42.49 33.48
CA GLN A 19 -3.12 -42.43 32.04
C GLN A 19 -3.42 -40.99 31.54
N LEU A 20 -3.97 -40.12 32.36
CA LEU A 20 -4.25 -38.71 32.02
C LEU A 20 -3.03 -37.82 32.27
N SER A 21 -2.10 -38.25 33.13
CA SER A 21 -0.85 -37.52 33.40
C SER A 21 -0.01 -37.30 32.14
N THR A 22 -0.06 -38.22 31.17
CA THR A 22 0.65 -38.02 29.88
C THR A 22 0.11 -36.82 29.11
N VAL A 23 -1.21 -36.64 29.09
CA VAL A 23 -1.85 -35.51 28.45
C VAL A 23 -1.49 -34.21 29.16
N ASP A 24 -1.45 -34.25 30.50
CA ASP A 24 -1.08 -33.08 31.31
C ASP A 24 0.38 -32.69 31.09
N PHE A 25 1.30 -33.64 30.97
CA PHE A 25 2.70 -33.38 30.65
C PHE A 25 2.89 -32.80 29.24
N VAL A 26 2.18 -33.32 28.24
CA VAL A 26 2.21 -32.75 26.87
C VAL A 26 1.65 -31.34 26.88
N ALA A 27 0.54 -31.09 27.57
CA ALA A 27 -0.03 -29.76 27.70
C ALA A 27 0.91 -28.80 28.42
N ALA A 28 1.53 -29.25 29.52
CA ALA A 28 2.49 -28.47 30.29
C ALA A 28 3.75 -28.10 29.47
N ALA A 29 4.23 -29.01 28.62
CA ALA A 29 5.36 -28.74 27.72
C ALA A 29 4.98 -27.79 26.59
N THR A 30 3.76 -27.90 26.08
CA THR A 30 3.26 -27.08 24.94
C THR A 30 3.10 -25.59 25.31
N GLY A 31 2.65 -25.28 26.54
CA GLY A 31 2.42 -23.93 27.01
C GLY A 31 3.66 -23.01 26.88
N PRO A 32 4.79 -23.36 27.53
CA PRO A 32 6.04 -22.58 27.42
C PRO A 32 6.57 -22.47 25.97
N VAL A 33 6.39 -23.48 25.15
CA VAL A 33 6.78 -23.44 23.73
C VAL A 33 5.95 -22.39 22.97
N ILE A 34 4.63 -22.37 23.15
CA ILE A 34 3.75 -21.37 22.54
C ILE A 34 4.13 -19.96 23.01
N ILE A 35 4.35 -19.78 24.32
CA ILE A 35 4.77 -18.49 24.88
C ILE A 35 6.12 -18.03 24.27
N GLY A 36 7.09 -18.96 24.18
CA GLY A 36 8.40 -18.67 23.56
C GLY A 36 8.28 -18.26 22.09
N LEU A 37 7.42 -18.95 21.32
CA LEU A 37 7.13 -18.59 19.94
C LEU A 37 6.46 -17.23 19.83
N LEU A 38 5.50 -16.92 20.69
CA LEU A 38 4.82 -15.61 20.70
C LEU A 38 5.79 -14.47 21.04
N ILE A 39 6.68 -14.68 22.00
CA ILE A 39 7.71 -13.69 22.38
C ILE A 39 8.67 -13.43 21.21
N GLY A 40 9.03 -14.43 20.43
CA GLY A 40 9.87 -14.27 19.26
C GLY A 40 9.15 -13.65 18.05
N PHE A 41 7.92 -14.08 17.79
CA PHE A 41 7.15 -13.72 16.61
C PHE A 41 6.52 -12.31 16.69
N LEU A 42 5.92 -11.97 17.83
CA LEU A 42 5.15 -10.73 17.97
C LEU A 42 5.99 -9.45 17.79
N PRO A 43 7.21 -9.33 18.32
CA PRO A 43 8.07 -8.17 18.08
C PRO A 43 8.47 -8.03 16.59
N ALA A 44 8.72 -9.14 15.88
CA ALA A 44 9.05 -9.12 14.46
C ALA A 44 7.87 -8.59 13.62
N LEU A 45 6.67 -9.10 13.89
CA LEU A 45 5.43 -8.63 13.26
C LEU A 45 5.20 -7.13 13.52
N TYR A 46 5.33 -6.71 14.78
CA TYR A 46 5.13 -5.30 15.19
C TYR A 46 6.15 -4.36 14.54
N THR A 47 7.40 -4.80 14.41
CA THR A 47 8.45 -4.04 13.75
C THR A 47 8.14 -3.83 12.26
N SER A 48 7.70 -4.86 11.56
CA SER A 48 7.31 -4.78 10.15
C SER A 48 6.09 -3.88 9.96
N TYR A 49 5.09 -4.02 10.84
CA TYR A 49 3.93 -3.12 10.87
C TYR A 49 4.34 -1.65 11.04
N ASN A 50 5.20 -1.33 12.01
CA ASN A 50 5.63 0.04 12.28
C ASN A 50 6.45 0.64 11.13
N ARG A 51 7.32 -0.15 10.49
CA ARG A 51 8.08 0.30 9.30
C ARG A 51 7.13 0.70 8.18
N ARG A 52 6.10 -0.12 7.91
CA ARG A 52 5.07 0.17 6.93
C ARG A 52 4.32 1.47 7.26
N GLU A 53 3.82 1.59 8.49
CA GLU A 53 2.98 2.72 8.92
C GLU A 53 3.73 4.05 8.95
N ARG A 54 5.04 4.03 9.13
CA ARG A 54 5.85 5.25 9.08
C ARG A 54 5.74 5.94 7.73
N MET A 55 5.89 5.19 6.62
CA MET A 55 5.79 5.74 5.27
C MET A 55 4.36 6.15 4.92
N VAL A 56 3.37 5.36 5.32
CA VAL A 56 1.95 5.74 5.18
C VAL A 56 1.66 7.07 5.89
N THR A 57 2.28 7.29 7.05
CA THR A 57 2.13 8.55 7.78
C THR A 57 2.81 9.72 7.07
N VAL A 58 4.01 9.53 6.52
CA VAL A 58 4.72 10.57 5.75
C VAL A 58 3.94 10.92 4.48
N MET A 59 3.35 9.92 3.81
CA MET A 59 2.56 10.14 2.59
C MET A 59 1.38 11.11 2.81
N HIS A 60 0.79 11.12 4.00
CA HIS A 60 -0.29 12.05 4.31
C HIS A 60 0.11 13.52 4.10
N ALA A 61 1.29 13.92 4.51
CA ALA A 61 1.78 15.29 4.30
C ALA A 61 1.99 15.61 2.81
N ARG A 62 2.37 14.60 2.01
CA ARG A 62 2.72 14.76 0.60
C ARG A 62 1.54 14.56 -0.36
N ALA A 63 0.57 13.70 -0.01
CA ALA A 63 -0.52 13.28 -0.90
C ALA A 63 -1.92 13.55 -0.34
N SER A 64 -2.04 14.28 0.79
CA SER A 64 -3.31 14.52 1.47
C SER A 64 -3.94 13.30 2.15
N GLU A 65 -5.17 13.43 2.65
CA GLU A 65 -5.91 12.37 3.32
C GLU A 65 -7.38 12.40 2.86
N PRO A 66 -7.88 11.38 2.14
CA PRO A 66 -7.15 10.18 1.69
C PRO A 66 -6.06 10.51 0.65
N ASN A 67 -5.07 9.61 0.51
CA ASN A 67 -3.94 9.84 -0.39
C ASN A 67 -4.38 9.85 -1.86
N TRP A 68 -3.84 10.82 -2.62
CA TRP A 68 -4.09 10.95 -4.05
C TRP A 68 -2.79 11.28 -4.79
N GLY A 69 -2.46 10.48 -5.82
CA GLY A 69 -1.19 10.58 -6.54
C GLY A 69 -0.88 11.96 -7.12
N PRO A 70 -1.79 12.60 -7.86
CA PRO A 70 -1.57 13.94 -8.41
C PRO A 70 -1.20 15.00 -7.38
N GLU A 71 -1.71 14.89 -6.15
CA GLU A 71 -1.38 15.84 -5.08
C GLU A 71 0.09 15.75 -4.64
N VAL A 72 0.74 14.60 -4.81
CA VAL A 72 2.20 14.46 -4.57
C VAL A 72 2.97 15.40 -5.48
N LEU A 73 2.69 15.37 -6.79
CA LEU A 73 3.37 16.21 -7.78
C LEU A 73 3.02 17.68 -7.61
N ALA A 74 1.73 17.98 -7.35
CA ALA A 74 1.27 19.33 -7.13
C ALA A 74 1.98 19.98 -5.92
N ARG A 75 2.11 19.28 -4.80
CA ARG A 75 2.79 19.81 -3.61
C ARG A 75 4.29 19.98 -3.82
N GLN A 76 4.94 19.02 -4.48
CA GLN A 76 6.37 19.17 -4.83
C GLN A 76 6.63 20.39 -5.70
N ALA A 77 5.74 20.69 -6.66
CA ALA A 77 5.83 21.88 -7.49
C ALA A 77 5.61 23.17 -6.67
N LEU A 78 4.58 23.20 -5.83
CA LEU A 78 4.29 24.36 -4.96
C LEU A 78 5.42 24.68 -3.97
N LEU A 79 6.12 23.64 -3.49
CA LEU A 79 7.26 23.78 -2.59
C LEU A 79 8.57 24.11 -3.31
N GLY A 80 8.60 24.06 -4.65
CA GLY A 80 9.82 24.24 -5.43
C GLY A 80 10.86 23.14 -5.25
N SER A 81 10.45 21.92 -4.85
CA SER A 81 11.32 20.80 -4.50
C SER A 81 11.24 19.64 -5.50
N LEU A 82 11.13 19.95 -6.80
CA LEU A 82 11.05 18.93 -7.86
C LEU A 82 12.32 18.07 -7.96
N ASP A 83 13.44 18.60 -7.56
CA ASP A 83 14.73 17.92 -7.49
C ASP A 83 14.77 16.80 -6.42
N GLU A 84 13.87 16.83 -5.44
CA GLU A 84 13.71 15.78 -4.43
C GLU A 84 12.90 14.56 -4.94
N LEU A 85 12.19 14.68 -6.07
CA LEU A 85 11.37 13.58 -6.61
C LEU A 85 12.15 12.27 -6.81
N PRO A 86 13.38 12.25 -7.35
CA PRO A 86 14.15 11.02 -7.48
C PRO A 86 14.40 10.32 -6.14
N GLY A 87 14.66 11.08 -5.07
CA GLY A 87 14.81 10.56 -3.71
C GLY A 87 13.50 9.98 -3.17
N PHE A 88 12.39 10.68 -3.40
CA PHE A 88 11.06 10.20 -3.03
C PHE A 88 10.70 8.88 -3.72
N TRP A 89 10.97 8.73 -5.02
CA TRP A 89 10.74 7.46 -5.73
C TRP A 89 11.61 6.34 -5.18
N HIS A 90 12.85 6.62 -4.85
CA HIS A 90 13.76 5.63 -4.27
C HIS A 90 13.30 5.15 -2.88
N GLU A 91 12.83 6.06 -2.02
CA GLU A 91 12.26 5.69 -0.72
C GLU A 91 11.04 4.77 -0.88
N TRP A 92 10.15 5.06 -1.84
CA TRP A 92 8.96 4.24 -2.09
C TRP A 92 9.29 2.91 -2.77
N GLU A 93 10.32 2.85 -3.62
CA GLU A 93 10.86 1.60 -4.17
C GLU A 93 11.31 0.66 -3.05
N HIS A 94 12.14 1.13 -2.14
CA HIS A 94 12.61 0.35 -1.01
C HIS A 94 11.49 -0.05 -0.05
N TRP A 95 10.56 0.87 0.19
CA TRP A 95 9.41 0.57 1.03
C TRP A 95 8.51 -0.51 0.39
N ALA A 96 8.26 -0.46 -0.90
CA ALA A 96 7.48 -1.47 -1.61
C ALA A 96 8.15 -2.85 -1.55
N ALA A 97 9.49 -2.90 -1.64
CA ALA A 97 10.25 -4.14 -1.45
C ALA A 97 10.12 -4.68 -0.02
N ASP A 98 10.25 -3.82 1.00
CA ASP A 98 10.09 -4.22 2.41
C ASP A 98 8.67 -4.71 2.72
N VAL A 99 7.64 -4.06 2.15
CA VAL A 99 6.25 -4.49 2.29
C VAL A 99 6.02 -5.83 1.61
N SER A 100 6.48 -6.01 0.36
CA SER A 100 6.37 -7.29 -0.36
C SER A 100 6.98 -8.42 0.46
N GLU A 101 8.21 -8.28 0.93
CA GLU A 101 8.94 -9.30 1.70
C GLU A 101 8.26 -9.60 3.05
N SER A 102 7.98 -8.55 3.84
CA SER A 102 7.41 -8.72 5.18
C SER A 102 5.98 -9.26 5.15
N HIS A 103 5.15 -8.83 4.20
CA HIS A 103 3.76 -9.28 4.09
C HIS A 103 3.65 -10.65 3.43
N SER A 104 4.62 -11.05 2.61
CA SER A 104 4.76 -12.42 2.12
C SER A 104 5.16 -13.38 3.25
N SER A 105 6.08 -12.96 4.12
CA SER A 105 6.50 -13.74 5.28
C SER A 105 5.44 -13.79 6.39
N TYR A 106 4.68 -12.72 6.56
CA TYR A 106 3.63 -12.57 7.57
C TYR A 106 2.32 -12.10 6.95
N PRO A 107 1.54 -12.98 6.30
CA PRO A 107 0.34 -12.60 5.54
C PRO A 107 -0.73 -11.85 6.36
N ILE A 108 -0.76 -12.03 7.68
CA ILE A 108 -1.64 -11.29 8.58
C ILE A 108 -1.45 -9.77 8.48
N LEU A 109 -0.24 -9.31 8.11
CA LEU A 109 0.06 -7.89 7.94
C LEU A 109 -0.78 -7.24 6.83
N ILE A 110 -1.17 -7.99 5.80
CA ILE A 110 -1.97 -7.48 4.68
C ILE A 110 -3.29 -6.91 5.20
N GLY A 111 -3.97 -7.62 6.10
CA GLY A 111 -5.26 -7.22 6.68
C GLY A 111 -5.16 -6.25 7.86
N LEU A 112 -3.96 -6.02 8.42
CA LEU A 112 -3.81 -5.09 9.55
C LEU A 112 -3.99 -3.64 9.09
N ARG A 113 -5.03 -3.00 9.61
CA ARG A 113 -5.36 -1.60 9.30
C ARG A 113 -4.40 -0.62 9.97
N SER A 114 -4.23 0.53 9.34
CA SER A 114 -3.56 1.68 9.96
C SER A 114 -4.38 2.22 11.13
N THR A 115 -3.71 2.86 12.08
CA THR A 115 -4.35 3.44 13.28
C THR A 115 -5.34 4.56 12.96
N LYS A 116 -5.23 5.19 11.80
CA LYS A 116 -6.16 6.20 11.31
C LYS A 116 -6.96 5.66 10.13
N ALA A 117 -8.29 5.77 10.21
CA ALA A 117 -9.21 5.14 9.26
C ALA A 117 -8.98 5.53 7.80
N ARG A 118 -8.63 6.80 7.52
CA ARG A 118 -8.38 7.30 6.15
C ARG A 118 -6.98 7.02 5.63
N ARG A 119 -6.12 6.39 6.43
CA ARG A 119 -4.77 5.97 6.03
C ARG A 119 -4.79 4.48 5.76
N ASN A 120 -4.31 4.11 4.60
CA ASN A 120 -4.21 2.70 4.21
C ASN A 120 -2.94 2.50 3.38
N TRP A 121 -2.20 1.44 3.66
CA TRP A 121 -0.94 1.14 3.01
C TRP A 121 -1.08 0.88 1.50
N ALA A 122 -2.13 0.16 1.07
CA ALA A 122 -2.35 -0.12 -0.34
C ALA A 122 -2.74 1.15 -1.11
N VAL A 123 -3.59 2.00 -0.51
CA VAL A 123 -3.93 3.32 -1.09
C VAL A 123 -2.71 4.24 -1.15
N ALA A 124 -1.83 4.20 -0.14
CA ALA A 124 -0.62 5.01 -0.15
C ALA A 124 0.37 4.56 -1.25
N LEU A 125 0.55 3.24 -1.43
CA LEU A 125 1.37 2.71 -2.52
C LEU A 125 0.76 3.07 -3.88
N LEU A 126 -0.55 2.88 -4.04
CA LEU A 126 -1.26 3.23 -5.27
C LEU A 126 -1.07 4.71 -5.61
N ALA A 127 -1.23 5.61 -4.63
CA ALA A 127 -1.02 7.04 -4.84
C ALA A 127 0.43 7.38 -5.25
N ALA A 128 1.43 6.70 -4.67
CA ALA A 128 2.82 6.87 -5.08
C ALA A 128 3.06 6.37 -6.52
N MET A 129 2.48 5.23 -6.88
CA MET A 129 2.57 4.68 -8.24
C MET A 129 1.86 5.57 -9.27
N ASP A 130 0.67 6.06 -8.94
CA ASP A 130 -0.08 6.98 -9.79
C ASP A 130 0.68 8.29 -10.02
N ALA A 131 1.33 8.82 -8.97
CA ALA A 131 2.18 10.00 -9.10
C ALA A 131 3.39 9.74 -10.01
N ALA A 132 4.06 8.60 -9.88
CA ALA A 132 5.18 8.22 -10.73
C ALA A 132 4.73 8.03 -12.19
N ALA A 133 3.61 7.33 -12.42
CA ALA A 133 3.04 7.13 -13.75
C ALA A 133 2.62 8.48 -14.38
N LEU A 134 2.02 9.38 -13.60
CA LEU A 134 1.65 10.71 -14.04
C LEU A 134 2.88 11.55 -14.41
N GLN A 135 3.95 11.54 -13.59
CA GLN A 135 5.22 12.20 -13.94
C GLN A 135 5.73 11.73 -15.30
N LEU A 136 5.80 10.40 -15.52
CA LEU A 136 6.29 9.84 -16.79
C LEU A 136 5.38 10.19 -17.97
N ALA A 137 4.09 10.39 -17.70
CA ALA A 137 3.12 10.75 -18.71
C ALA A 137 3.23 12.22 -19.12
N VAL A 138 3.28 13.16 -18.15
CA VAL A 138 3.16 14.60 -18.44
C VAL A 138 4.51 15.32 -18.51
N ALA A 139 5.57 14.78 -17.91
CA ALA A 139 6.87 15.43 -17.78
C ALA A 139 8.05 14.56 -18.30
N PRO A 140 8.07 14.19 -19.59
CA PRO A 140 9.11 13.34 -20.17
C PRO A 140 10.52 13.93 -20.11
N GLN A 141 10.66 15.23 -19.87
CA GLN A 141 11.93 15.92 -19.69
C GLN A 141 12.57 15.69 -18.33
N LEU A 142 11.79 15.24 -17.33
CA LEU A 142 12.36 14.86 -16.03
C LEU A 142 13.01 13.48 -16.09
N PRO A 143 14.08 13.23 -15.28
CA PRO A 143 14.75 11.94 -15.27
C PRO A 143 13.79 10.80 -14.94
N PRO A 144 13.59 9.80 -15.84
CA PRO A 144 12.56 8.77 -15.64
C PRO A 144 13.01 7.57 -14.80
N GLY A 145 14.30 7.42 -14.51
CA GLY A 145 14.90 6.19 -14.00
C GLY A 145 14.29 5.74 -12.67
N SER A 146 14.34 6.61 -11.65
CA SER A 146 13.84 6.29 -10.31
C SER A 146 12.33 6.07 -10.28
N ALA A 147 11.55 6.85 -11.05
CA ALA A 147 10.11 6.66 -11.18
C ALA A 147 9.77 5.30 -11.79
N ARG A 148 10.51 4.86 -12.82
CA ARG A 148 10.33 3.54 -13.44
C ARG A 148 10.70 2.39 -12.49
N MET A 149 11.78 2.52 -11.72
CA MET A 149 12.18 1.50 -10.75
C MET A 149 11.14 1.37 -9.63
N MET A 150 10.65 2.49 -9.11
CA MET A 150 9.57 2.52 -8.14
C MET A 150 8.30 1.85 -8.68
N LEU A 151 7.87 2.17 -9.91
CA LEU A 151 6.71 1.52 -10.54
C LEU A 151 6.94 0.00 -10.64
N ARG A 152 8.11 -0.43 -11.13
CA ARG A 152 8.43 -1.86 -11.26
C ARG A 152 8.33 -2.59 -9.91
N GLN A 153 8.88 -2.02 -8.85
CA GLN A 153 8.83 -2.63 -7.51
C GLN A 153 7.42 -2.61 -6.93
N GLY A 154 6.66 -1.53 -7.13
CA GLY A 154 5.27 -1.43 -6.71
C GLY A 154 4.36 -2.43 -7.43
N MET A 155 4.57 -2.64 -8.74
CA MET A 155 3.87 -3.66 -9.52
C MET A 155 4.13 -5.06 -8.97
N ALA A 156 5.40 -5.42 -8.69
CA ALA A 156 5.76 -6.70 -8.10
C ALA A 156 5.08 -6.87 -6.73
N CYS A 157 5.16 -5.85 -5.86
CA CYS A 157 4.53 -5.87 -4.55
C CYS A 157 3.01 -6.14 -4.64
N PHE A 158 2.30 -5.40 -5.48
CA PHE A 158 0.86 -5.61 -5.66
C PHE A 158 0.53 -6.98 -6.25
N ALA A 159 1.30 -7.45 -7.23
CA ALA A 159 1.09 -8.76 -7.86
C ALA A 159 1.28 -9.90 -6.83
N ASP A 160 2.39 -9.89 -6.08
CA ASP A 160 2.69 -10.92 -5.07
C ASP A 160 1.62 -10.97 -3.98
N LEU A 161 1.25 -9.82 -3.43
CA LEU A 161 0.30 -9.76 -2.33
C LEU A 161 -1.13 -10.06 -2.79
N ALA A 162 -1.53 -9.62 -3.98
CA ALA A 162 -2.84 -9.96 -4.54
C ALA A 162 -2.96 -11.46 -4.84
N ALA A 163 -1.91 -12.08 -5.38
CA ALA A 163 -1.87 -13.52 -5.61
C ALA A 163 -2.00 -14.32 -4.30
N GLN A 164 -1.31 -13.89 -3.24
CA GLN A 164 -1.44 -14.50 -1.91
C GLN A 164 -2.85 -14.41 -1.33
N GLN A 165 -3.58 -13.33 -1.63
CA GLN A 165 -4.97 -13.15 -1.20
C GLN A 165 -5.99 -13.83 -2.13
N GLY A 166 -5.52 -14.56 -3.14
CA GLY A 166 -6.36 -15.38 -4.00
C GLY A 166 -6.79 -14.72 -5.31
N LEU A 167 -6.23 -13.57 -5.68
CA LEU A 167 -6.39 -13.04 -7.03
C LEU A 167 -5.71 -14.02 -8.00
N ARG A 168 -6.52 -14.86 -8.63
CA ARG A 168 -6.04 -15.73 -9.70
C ARG A 168 -6.11 -14.98 -11.01
N ASP A 169 -4.99 -14.88 -11.69
CA ASP A 169 -5.01 -14.51 -13.09
C ASP A 169 -5.67 -15.66 -13.86
N THR A 170 -6.84 -15.39 -14.44
CA THR A 170 -7.55 -16.35 -15.30
C THR A 170 -6.88 -16.49 -16.67
N ALA A 171 -6.01 -15.56 -17.01
CA ALA A 171 -5.10 -15.66 -18.14
C ALA A 171 -3.73 -16.15 -17.64
N ASP A 172 -3.07 -16.99 -18.42
CA ASP A 172 -1.70 -17.43 -18.16
C ASP A 172 -0.84 -16.17 -17.93
N PRO A 173 -0.26 -15.96 -16.72
CA PRO A 173 0.46 -14.72 -16.42
C PRO A 173 1.68 -14.50 -17.31
N VAL A 174 2.06 -15.50 -18.10
CA VAL A 174 3.15 -15.44 -19.08
C VAL A 174 2.68 -14.90 -20.44
N LEU A 175 1.37 -14.88 -20.72
CA LEU A 175 0.84 -14.62 -22.08
C LEU A 175 -0.09 -13.39 -22.17
N ALA A 176 -0.59 -12.83 -21.09
CA ALA A 176 -1.47 -11.66 -21.13
C ALA A 176 -0.68 -10.41 -20.77
N GLU A 177 -0.16 -9.70 -21.76
CA GLU A 177 0.28 -8.32 -21.55
C GLU A 177 -0.94 -7.47 -21.15
N PRO A 178 -0.83 -6.67 -20.04
CA PRO A 178 -1.91 -5.80 -19.62
C PRO A 178 -2.25 -4.81 -20.73
N SER A 179 -3.54 -4.73 -21.06
CA SER A 179 -4.00 -3.79 -22.07
C SER A 179 -4.31 -2.43 -21.46
N PRO A 180 -3.89 -1.33 -22.08
CA PRO A 180 -4.37 0.00 -21.68
C PRO A 180 -5.89 0.11 -21.64
N ASP A 181 -6.61 -0.69 -22.43
CA ASP A 181 -8.07 -0.68 -22.48
C ASP A 181 -8.72 -1.31 -21.24
N ASP A 182 -7.97 -2.05 -20.43
CA ASP A 182 -8.44 -2.62 -19.16
C ASP A 182 -8.46 -1.59 -18.02
N VAL A 183 -7.87 -0.40 -18.21
CA VAL A 183 -7.87 0.67 -17.22
C VAL A 183 -9.27 1.26 -17.06
N THR A 184 -9.80 1.18 -15.86
CA THR A 184 -11.15 1.61 -15.51
C THR A 184 -11.23 3.03 -14.97
N LEU A 185 -10.09 3.68 -14.69
CA LEU A 185 -10.06 5.07 -14.30
C LEU A 185 -10.71 5.95 -15.37
N PRO A 186 -11.71 6.79 -15.01
CA PRO A 186 -12.33 7.69 -15.98
C PRO A 186 -11.31 8.66 -16.58
N ARG A 187 -11.36 8.79 -17.90
CA ARG A 187 -10.48 9.70 -18.65
C ARG A 187 -10.55 11.14 -18.14
N GLN A 188 -11.75 11.61 -17.78
CA GLN A 188 -11.94 12.96 -17.27
C GLN A 188 -11.19 13.17 -15.96
N ASP A 189 -11.19 12.17 -15.07
CA ASP A 189 -10.47 12.26 -13.79
C ASP A 189 -8.95 12.44 -13.99
N PHE A 190 -8.41 11.86 -15.06
CA PHE A 190 -7.01 12.08 -15.43
C PHE A 190 -6.77 13.53 -15.89
N PHE A 191 -7.63 14.08 -16.74
CA PHE A 191 -7.46 15.47 -17.20
C PHE A 191 -7.62 16.48 -16.08
N ASP A 192 -8.59 16.28 -15.18
CA ASP A 192 -8.76 17.11 -13.98
C ASP A 192 -7.50 17.06 -13.09
N ALA A 193 -6.85 15.90 -13.02
CA ALA A 193 -5.60 15.76 -12.28
C ALA A 193 -4.43 16.47 -12.98
N VAL A 194 -4.32 16.37 -14.30
CA VAL A 194 -3.29 17.10 -15.07
C VAL A 194 -3.46 18.60 -14.90
N GLU A 195 -4.67 19.12 -14.99
CA GLU A 195 -4.98 20.52 -14.72
C GLU A 195 -4.52 20.92 -13.31
N ARG A 196 -4.91 20.15 -12.30
CA ARG A 196 -4.50 20.37 -10.88
C ARG A 196 -2.99 20.44 -10.70
N VAL A 197 -2.25 19.54 -11.36
CA VAL A 197 -0.79 19.46 -11.28
C VAL A 197 -0.13 20.64 -12.03
N SER A 198 -0.67 20.97 -13.18
CA SER A 198 -0.22 22.12 -14.00
C SER A 198 -0.43 23.45 -13.28
N ASP A 199 -1.60 23.66 -12.67
CA ASP A 199 -1.93 24.86 -11.88
C ASP A 199 -1.01 25.04 -10.67
N ALA A 200 -0.49 23.94 -10.14
CA ALA A 200 0.51 23.97 -9.08
C ALA A 200 1.93 24.30 -9.57
N GLY A 201 2.13 24.45 -10.88
CA GLY A 201 3.42 24.77 -11.49
C GLY A 201 4.30 23.55 -11.81
N PHE A 202 3.75 22.34 -11.81
CA PHE A 202 4.50 21.17 -12.26
C PHE A 202 4.75 21.26 -13.78
N PRO A 203 5.96 20.91 -14.28
CA PRO A 203 6.34 21.16 -15.68
C PRO A 203 5.70 20.13 -16.64
N CYS A 204 4.42 20.27 -16.91
CA CYS A 204 3.67 19.43 -17.85
C CYS A 204 4.00 19.83 -19.29
N THR A 205 4.88 19.08 -19.98
CA THR A 205 5.26 19.32 -21.37
C THR A 205 4.54 18.40 -22.37
N ARG A 206 4.04 17.24 -21.89
CA ARG A 206 3.13 16.40 -22.66
C ARG A 206 1.73 16.54 -22.09
N THR A 207 0.75 16.79 -22.95
CA THR A 207 -0.65 17.03 -22.55
C THR A 207 -1.62 16.26 -23.44
N GLY A 208 -2.90 16.36 -23.12
CA GLY A 208 -3.96 15.79 -23.94
C GLY A 208 -3.88 14.26 -24.05
N GLU A 209 -4.23 13.76 -25.22
CA GLU A 209 -4.35 12.31 -25.50
C GLU A 209 -3.02 11.56 -25.38
N ASP A 210 -1.93 12.17 -25.80
CA ASP A 210 -0.60 11.56 -25.72
C ASP A 210 -0.17 11.31 -24.28
N ALA A 211 -0.49 12.21 -23.35
CA ALA A 211 -0.23 12.00 -21.95
C ALA A 211 -1.14 10.91 -21.36
N TRP A 212 -2.43 10.90 -21.74
CA TRP A 212 -3.37 9.88 -21.30
C TRP A 212 -2.95 8.48 -21.74
N LEU A 213 -2.53 8.30 -22.99
CA LEU A 213 -2.08 7.00 -23.51
C LEU A 213 -0.88 6.45 -22.74
N VAL A 214 0.09 7.31 -22.42
CA VAL A 214 1.27 6.90 -21.65
C VAL A 214 0.89 6.55 -20.20
N PHE A 215 0.03 7.36 -19.58
CA PHE A 215 -0.45 7.09 -18.22
C PHE A 215 -1.22 5.76 -18.15
N ARG A 216 -2.16 5.53 -19.06
CA ARG A 216 -2.93 4.29 -19.16
C ARG A 216 -2.03 3.07 -19.32
N GLN A 217 -0.98 3.17 -20.16
CA GLN A 217 -0.03 2.09 -20.38
C GLN A 217 0.64 1.70 -19.05
N TRP A 218 1.10 2.66 -18.25
CA TRP A 218 1.68 2.36 -16.94
C TRP A 218 0.65 1.81 -15.95
N ARG A 219 -0.54 2.39 -15.92
CA ARG A 219 -1.57 2.03 -14.97
C ARG A 219 -2.15 0.65 -15.22
N SER A 220 -2.21 0.17 -16.45
CA SER A 220 -2.71 -1.16 -16.80
C SER A 220 -1.94 -2.30 -16.11
N PHE A 221 -0.68 -2.08 -15.75
CA PHE A 221 0.13 -3.10 -15.08
C PHE A 221 -0.22 -3.32 -13.62
N TYR A 222 -0.89 -2.38 -12.95
CA TYR A 222 -1.12 -2.47 -11.50
C TYR A 222 -2.54 -2.15 -11.04
N GLU A 223 -3.39 -1.53 -11.85
CA GLU A 223 -4.73 -1.09 -11.42
C GLU A 223 -5.56 -2.24 -10.87
N ARG A 224 -5.62 -3.36 -11.58
CA ARG A 224 -6.41 -4.52 -11.18
C ARG A 224 -5.98 -5.08 -9.82
N GLN A 225 -4.69 -5.28 -9.62
CA GLN A 225 -4.14 -5.83 -8.37
C GLN A 225 -4.32 -4.84 -7.22
N ALA A 226 -4.08 -3.55 -7.46
CA ALA A 226 -4.27 -2.50 -6.47
C ALA A 226 -5.73 -2.40 -6.02
N TYR A 227 -6.67 -2.41 -6.95
CA TYR A 227 -8.11 -2.34 -6.66
C TYR A 227 -8.59 -3.58 -5.91
N TYR A 228 -8.14 -4.78 -6.35
CA TYR A 228 -8.43 -6.02 -5.65
C TYR A 228 -7.97 -5.98 -4.20
N LEU A 229 -6.72 -5.60 -3.95
CA LEU A 229 -6.21 -5.50 -2.57
C LEU A 229 -6.95 -4.43 -1.76
N CYS A 230 -7.19 -3.26 -2.33
CA CYS A 230 -7.95 -2.21 -1.67
C CYS A 230 -9.35 -2.67 -1.26
N ASP A 231 -10.03 -3.46 -2.11
CA ASP A 231 -11.33 -4.03 -1.83
C ASP A 231 -11.23 -5.16 -0.78
N HIS A 232 -10.28 -6.08 -0.96
CA HIS A 232 -10.08 -7.23 -0.08
C HIS A 232 -9.79 -6.83 1.38
N ILE A 233 -9.03 -5.76 1.62
CA ILE A 233 -8.72 -5.26 2.96
C ILE A 233 -9.68 -4.17 3.44
N ASP A 234 -10.77 -3.95 2.70
CA ASP A 234 -11.79 -2.94 3.01
C ASP A 234 -11.15 -1.57 3.31
N ALA A 235 -10.24 -1.13 2.42
CA ALA A 235 -9.60 0.17 2.52
C ALA A 235 -10.62 1.28 2.30
N VAL A 236 -10.54 2.36 3.09
CA VAL A 236 -11.39 3.53 2.88
C VAL A 236 -11.14 4.08 1.47
N PRO A 237 -12.22 4.28 0.66
CA PRO A 237 -12.08 4.79 -0.69
C PRO A 237 -11.34 6.13 -0.75
N ALA A 238 -10.42 6.22 -1.70
CA ALA A 238 -9.67 7.42 -2.02
C ALA A 238 -9.85 7.75 -3.52
N PRO A 239 -9.54 8.96 -3.97
CA PRO A 239 -9.52 9.24 -5.40
C PRO A 239 -8.59 8.24 -6.12
N TRP A 240 -9.05 7.71 -7.25
CA TRP A 240 -8.34 6.73 -8.07
C TRP A 240 -8.10 5.35 -7.44
N SER A 241 -8.75 5.03 -6.31
CA SER A 241 -8.59 3.73 -5.63
C SER A 241 -9.67 2.70 -5.94
N GLY A 242 -10.41 2.87 -7.03
CA GLY A 242 -11.47 1.96 -7.50
C GLY A 242 -12.87 2.55 -7.36
N SER A 243 -13.85 1.81 -7.88
CA SER A 243 -15.26 2.21 -7.99
C SER A 243 -16.06 2.03 -6.69
N ARG A 244 -15.42 1.72 -5.58
CA ARG A 244 -16.10 1.52 -4.29
C ARG A 244 -16.82 2.80 -3.88
N THR A 245 -18.09 2.66 -3.49
CA THR A 245 -18.88 3.80 -3.01
C THR A 245 -18.35 4.22 -1.64
N PRO A 246 -17.85 5.46 -1.48
CA PRO A 246 -17.38 5.93 -0.19
C PRO A 246 -18.58 6.10 0.77
N ALA A 247 -18.40 5.68 2.01
CA ALA A 247 -19.36 5.95 3.08
C ALA A 247 -19.45 7.44 3.44
N LEU A 248 -18.42 8.21 3.09
CA LEU A 248 -18.34 9.65 3.31
C LEU A 248 -17.84 10.31 2.02
N PRO A 249 -18.24 11.56 1.74
CA PRO A 249 -17.69 12.30 0.62
C PRO A 249 -16.18 12.41 0.75
N VAL A 250 -15.46 12.12 -0.34
CA VAL A 250 -14.01 12.30 -0.41
C VAL A 250 -13.74 13.80 -0.44
N GLU A 251 -13.24 14.35 0.65
CA GLU A 251 -12.80 15.74 0.68
C GLU A 251 -11.57 15.88 -0.21
N ARG A 252 -11.69 16.68 -1.27
CA ARG A 252 -10.52 17.06 -2.07
C ARG A 252 -9.55 17.84 -1.17
N PRO A 253 -8.25 17.58 -1.25
CA PRO A 253 -7.28 18.26 -0.41
C PRO A 253 -7.36 19.77 -0.63
N THR A 254 -7.75 20.49 0.39
CA THR A 254 -7.62 21.94 0.41
C THR A 254 -6.14 22.28 0.59
N THR A 255 -5.61 23.05 -0.30
CA THR A 255 -4.21 23.53 -0.29
C THR A 255 -3.99 24.38 0.97
N MET A 256 -3.51 23.78 2.05
CA MET A 256 -3.05 24.53 3.23
C MET A 256 -1.67 25.20 3.02
N ILE A 257 -1.12 25.13 1.82
CA ILE A 257 0.24 25.64 1.52
C ILE A 257 0.24 27.11 1.13
N HIS A 258 -0.93 27.73 0.94
CA HIS A 258 -1.05 29.15 0.60
C HIS A 258 -1.12 30.13 1.80
N ARG A 259 -0.85 29.69 3.00
CA ARG A 259 -0.52 30.66 4.04
C ARG A 259 0.98 30.94 3.95
N THR A 260 1.35 31.84 3.06
CA THR A 260 2.58 32.61 3.15
C THR A 260 2.68 33.14 4.58
N VAL A 261 3.75 32.74 5.24
CA VAL A 261 4.24 33.46 6.39
C VAL A 261 4.75 34.77 5.83
N ASP A 262 3.95 35.86 5.91
CA ASP A 262 4.42 37.22 5.82
C ASP A 262 5.19 37.55 7.10
#